data_579f1fb60f96a6621811589b2c4ac54a
#
_entry.id   579f1fb60f96a6621811589b2c4ac54a
#
_cell.length_a   1.000
_cell.length_b   1.000
_cell.length_c   1.000
_cell.angle_alpha   90.00
_cell.angle_beta   90.00
_cell.angle_gamma   90.00
#
_symmetry.space_group_name_H-M   'P 1'
#
loop_
_entity.id
_entity.type
_entity.pdbx_description
1 polymer ?
#
loop_
_entity_poly.entity_id
_entity_poly.type
_entity_poly.pdbx_seq_one_letter_code
_entity_poly.pdbx_strand_id
1 'polypeptide(L)'
;MRSVIVHRRTGEPIDWTPRDVWMHELTQTRSDICEPAWVGAEHPLFLLYTSGSTGKPKGVQHCSGGYLLHAALTTTWTFDMHDDDVFWCTADIGWVTGHTYIAYGPLAVGATQVVFEGVPTYPDAGRFWQMIERHRVTVFYTAPTAIRSLIKAAEGDPAVHPDRHDLGSLRVLGSVGEPINPAAWEWYRQHVGGGRCPVLDTWWQTETGGHMITPLPGATDLVPGSCTLPFPGIEAAIVDETGNDVPDGESGLLVIKKPWPSMIRAVWGDDARYRSSYFPPELRGCYLAGDGAARDRLTRYFTIGGRIDDVLNVSGHRMGTMEIESALVACTALVAEAAVVGRPDETTGEAICAFVVLKQPRPAGKEADRLAAELRAWIGKEIGPIAKPREIRFAENLPKTRSGKIMRRLLRSVARGEAIAQDVSTLENPAILDQLTETH
;
A
#
# COMPACT_ATOMS: atom_id res chain seq x y z
N MET A 1 -26.63 -17.40 8.81
CA MET A 1 -25.46 -18.32 8.88
C MET A 1 -25.89 -19.59 9.59
N ARG A 2 -25.67 -20.77 8.99
CA ARG A 2 -26.16 -22.07 9.55
C ARG A 2 -25.15 -22.70 10.49
N SER A 3 -23.85 -22.57 10.19
CA SER A 3 -22.78 -23.10 11.02
C SER A 3 -21.60 -22.15 11.03
N VAL A 4 -20.84 -22.16 12.11
CA VAL A 4 -19.55 -21.46 12.25
C VAL A 4 -18.49 -22.50 12.61
N ILE A 5 -17.47 -22.63 11.75
CA ILE A 5 -16.36 -23.54 12.00
C ILE A 5 -15.27 -22.75 12.74
N VAL A 6 -14.95 -23.19 13.93
CA VAL A 6 -14.00 -22.53 14.83
C VAL A 6 -12.69 -23.29 14.87
N HIS A 7 -11.60 -22.61 14.49
CA HIS A 7 -10.23 -23.11 14.66
C HIS A 7 -9.65 -22.64 16.00
N ARG A 8 -9.23 -23.58 16.85
CA ARG A 8 -8.60 -23.26 18.14
C ARG A 8 -7.13 -22.87 17.87
N ARG A 9 -6.83 -21.56 17.91
CA ARG A 9 -5.46 -21.06 17.70
C ARG A 9 -4.74 -20.71 18.99
N THR A 10 -5.35 -19.86 19.81
CA THR A 10 -4.75 -19.38 21.09
C THR A 10 -5.15 -20.23 22.28
N GLY A 11 -6.29 -20.93 22.22
CA GLY A 11 -6.87 -21.66 23.33
C GLY A 11 -7.69 -20.80 24.28
N GLU A 12 -7.82 -19.51 24.02
CA GLU A 12 -8.64 -18.61 24.83
C GLU A 12 -10.11 -19.02 24.82
N PRO A 13 -10.84 -18.80 25.95
CA PRO A 13 -12.27 -19.01 26.02
C PRO A 13 -13.02 -18.17 24.99
N ILE A 14 -14.05 -18.75 24.37
CA ILE A 14 -14.95 -18.06 23.45
C ILE A 14 -16.38 -18.27 23.86
N ASP A 15 -17.28 -17.33 23.56
CA ASP A 15 -18.70 -17.49 23.72
C ASP A 15 -19.23 -18.47 22.66
N TRP A 16 -19.53 -19.69 23.11
CA TRP A 16 -19.97 -20.79 22.25
C TRP A 16 -21.48 -20.76 22.02
N THR A 17 -21.88 -20.88 20.76
CA THR A 17 -23.30 -20.95 20.37
C THR A 17 -23.64 -22.30 19.72
N PRO A 18 -24.93 -22.72 19.65
CA PRO A 18 -25.31 -24.01 19.08
C PRO A 18 -24.94 -24.20 17.60
N ARG A 19 -24.60 -23.14 16.87
CA ARG A 19 -24.16 -23.17 15.46
C ARG A 19 -22.64 -23.39 15.31
N ASP A 20 -21.88 -23.29 16.41
CA ASP A 20 -20.42 -23.34 16.38
C ASP A 20 -19.96 -24.79 16.46
N VAL A 21 -18.97 -25.12 15.65
CA VAL A 21 -18.39 -26.48 15.54
C VAL A 21 -16.86 -26.35 15.50
N TRP A 22 -16.17 -27.16 16.29
CA TRP A 22 -14.73 -27.20 16.26
C TRP A 22 -14.20 -27.78 14.93
N MET A 23 -13.28 -27.08 14.30
CA MET A 23 -12.67 -27.53 13.04
C MET A 23 -11.99 -28.90 13.19
N HIS A 24 -11.23 -29.10 14.27
CA HIS A 24 -10.52 -30.35 14.50
C HIS A 24 -11.46 -31.55 14.75
N GLU A 25 -12.66 -31.35 15.32
CA GLU A 25 -13.67 -32.41 15.46
C GLU A 25 -14.33 -32.70 14.12
N LEU A 26 -14.66 -31.65 13.37
CA LEU A 26 -15.32 -31.77 12.08
C LEU A 26 -14.43 -32.51 11.04
N THR A 27 -13.12 -32.31 11.10
CA THR A 27 -12.18 -32.88 10.12
C THR A 27 -11.77 -34.32 10.41
N GLN A 28 -11.91 -34.82 11.65
CA GLN A 28 -11.48 -36.18 12.05
C GLN A 28 -12.08 -37.32 11.19
N THR A 29 -13.30 -37.13 10.72
CA THR A 29 -14.05 -38.15 9.96
C THR A 29 -14.21 -37.80 8.48
N ARG A 30 -13.55 -36.75 8.00
CA ARG A 30 -13.67 -36.33 6.59
C ARG A 30 -12.52 -36.88 5.78
N SER A 31 -12.81 -37.09 4.48
CA SER A 31 -11.78 -37.41 3.49
C SER A 31 -10.84 -36.23 3.33
N ASP A 32 -9.56 -36.50 3.12
CA ASP A 32 -8.53 -35.55 2.68
C ASP A 32 -8.57 -35.32 1.16
N ILE A 33 -9.38 -36.11 0.44
CA ILE A 33 -9.60 -35.96 -1.01
C ILE A 33 -10.87 -35.13 -1.22
N CYS A 34 -10.72 -34.00 -1.91
CA CYS A 34 -11.82 -33.15 -2.36
C CYS A 34 -11.63 -32.83 -3.85
N GLU A 35 -12.44 -33.44 -4.68
CA GLU A 35 -12.40 -33.18 -6.12
C GLU A 35 -12.76 -31.73 -6.43
N PRO A 36 -11.98 -31.00 -7.25
CA PRO A 36 -12.28 -29.63 -7.60
C PRO A 36 -13.52 -29.54 -8.47
N ALA A 37 -14.37 -28.55 -8.20
CA ALA A 37 -15.46 -28.21 -9.09
C ALA A 37 -14.91 -27.44 -10.31
N TRP A 38 -14.97 -28.03 -11.48
CA TRP A 38 -14.57 -27.38 -12.72
C TRP A 38 -15.59 -26.32 -13.12
N VAL A 39 -15.13 -25.10 -13.31
CA VAL A 39 -15.95 -23.93 -13.62
C VAL A 39 -15.43 -23.19 -14.85
N GLY A 40 -16.25 -22.38 -15.48
CA GLY A 40 -15.81 -21.50 -16.57
C GLY A 40 -14.88 -20.39 -16.09
N ALA A 41 -14.08 -19.82 -16.98
CA ALA A 41 -13.11 -18.79 -16.66
C ALA A 41 -13.73 -17.52 -16.02
N GLU A 42 -14.96 -17.18 -16.40
CA GLU A 42 -15.69 -16.03 -15.87
C GLU A 42 -16.50 -16.34 -14.59
N HIS A 43 -16.39 -17.56 -14.05
CA HIS A 43 -17.03 -17.89 -12.78
C HIS A 43 -16.49 -17.00 -11.65
N PRO A 44 -17.33 -16.43 -10.79
CA PRO A 44 -16.89 -15.64 -9.65
C PRO A 44 -15.91 -16.43 -8.76
N LEU A 45 -14.78 -15.83 -8.44
CA LEU A 45 -13.74 -16.45 -7.60
C LEU A 45 -13.92 -16.05 -6.14
N PHE A 46 -13.95 -14.75 -5.88
CA PHE A 46 -14.14 -14.18 -4.55
C PHE A 46 -14.73 -12.77 -4.61
N LEU A 47 -15.22 -12.33 -3.46
CA LEU A 47 -15.57 -10.95 -3.18
C LEU A 47 -14.61 -10.42 -2.11
N LEU A 48 -13.94 -9.32 -2.41
CA LEU A 48 -13.11 -8.62 -1.43
C LEU A 48 -13.67 -7.23 -1.16
N TYR A 49 -14.01 -6.97 0.09
CA TYR A 49 -14.56 -5.69 0.50
C TYR A 49 -13.46 -4.68 0.78
N THR A 50 -13.55 -3.53 0.11
CA THR A 50 -12.65 -2.39 0.32
C THR A 50 -13.43 -1.19 0.84
N SER A 51 -12.74 -0.32 1.61
CA SER A 51 -13.30 0.96 2.02
C SER A 51 -13.48 1.85 0.79
N GLY A 52 -14.73 2.18 0.44
CA GLY A 52 -14.99 3.13 -0.64
C GLY A 52 -14.75 4.57 -0.18
N SER A 53 -14.41 5.47 -1.12
CA SER A 53 -14.32 6.92 -0.89
C SER A 53 -15.64 7.51 -0.35
N THR A 54 -16.77 6.88 -0.65
CA THR A 54 -18.13 7.29 -0.24
C THR A 54 -18.59 6.73 1.12
N GLY A 55 -17.69 6.12 1.91
CA GLY A 55 -17.98 5.60 3.25
C GLY A 55 -18.57 4.19 3.31
N LYS A 56 -19.32 3.71 2.31
CA LYS A 56 -19.82 2.33 2.28
C LYS A 56 -18.78 1.40 1.65
N PRO A 57 -18.44 0.26 2.31
CA PRO A 57 -17.58 -0.75 1.71
C PRO A 57 -18.15 -1.24 0.37
N LYS A 58 -17.28 -1.53 -0.59
CA LYS A 58 -17.63 -2.09 -1.90
C LYS A 58 -17.05 -3.49 -2.05
N GLY A 59 -17.86 -4.46 -2.44
CA GLY A 59 -17.44 -5.83 -2.71
C GLY A 59 -16.87 -5.94 -4.13
N VAL A 60 -15.55 -5.96 -4.25
CA VAL A 60 -14.85 -6.14 -5.53
C VAL A 60 -14.95 -7.61 -5.92
N GLN A 61 -15.52 -7.90 -7.10
CA GLN A 61 -15.68 -9.25 -7.62
C GLN A 61 -14.62 -9.54 -8.69
N HIS A 62 -13.86 -10.63 -8.49
CA HIS A 62 -12.97 -11.19 -9.50
C HIS A 62 -13.48 -12.50 -10.06
N CYS A 63 -13.07 -12.84 -11.30
CA CYS A 63 -13.36 -14.12 -11.96
C CYS A 63 -12.15 -15.08 -11.84
N SER A 64 -12.42 -16.38 -11.98
CA SER A 64 -11.47 -17.45 -11.74
C SER A 64 -10.31 -17.46 -12.74
N GLY A 65 -10.60 -17.53 -14.04
CA GLY A 65 -9.56 -17.75 -15.06
C GLY A 65 -8.66 -16.54 -15.27
N GLY A 66 -9.26 -15.35 -15.50
CA GLY A 66 -8.49 -14.14 -15.77
C GLY A 66 -7.64 -13.69 -14.58
N TYR A 67 -8.20 -13.80 -13.37
CA TYR A 67 -7.47 -13.46 -12.15
C TYR A 67 -6.25 -14.39 -11.95
N LEU A 68 -6.45 -15.70 -12.04
CA LEU A 68 -5.37 -16.68 -11.83
C LEU A 68 -4.27 -16.54 -12.89
N LEU A 69 -4.64 -16.32 -14.15
CA LEU A 69 -3.69 -16.08 -15.24
C LEU A 69 -2.80 -14.87 -14.93
N HIS A 70 -3.42 -13.74 -14.57
CA HIS A 70 -2.68 -12.51 -14.30
C HIS A 70 -1.81 -12.62 -13.03
N ALA A 71 -2.33 -13.25 -11.97
CA ALA A 71 -1.58 -13.52 -10.76
C ALA A 71 -0.35 -14.39 -11.03
N ALA A 72 -0.48 -15.46 -11.81
CA ALA A 72 0.63 -16.33 -12.18
C ALA A 72 1.68 -15.61 -13.03
N LEU A 73 1.25 -14.90 -14.10
CA LEU A 73 2.17 -14.17 -14.98
C LEU A 73 2.93 -13.06 -14.24
N THR A 74 2.24 -12.27 -13.43
CA THR A 74 2.89 -11.19 -12.69
C THR A 74 3.79 -11.71 -11.58
N THR A 75 3.46 -12.84 -10.94
CA THR A 75 4.37 -13.51 -10.00
C THR A 75 5.63 -13.95 -10.71
N THR A 76 5.50 -14.63 -11.85
CA THR A 76 6.65 -15.16 -12.60
C THR A 76 7.55 -14.04 -13.13
N TRP A 77 6.98 -13.06 -13.81
CA TRP A 77 7.79 -12.09 -14.55
C TRP A 77 8.26 -10.91 -13.70
N THR A 78 7.40 -10.41 -12.81
CA THR A 78 7.81 -9.29 -11.95
C THR A 78 8.91 -9.71 -10.98
N PHE A 79 8.81 -10.91 -10.40
CA PHE A 79 9.82 -11.36 -9.45
C PHE A 79 10.92 -12.23 -10.08
N ASP A 80 10.87 -12.42 -11.43
CA ASP A 80 11.80 -13.29 -12.15
C ASP A 80 11.95 -14.63 -11.43
N MET A 81 10.81 -15.31 -11.19
CA MET A 81 10.73 -16.50 -10.34
C MET A 81 11.44 -17.70 -10.96
N HIS A 82 12.29 -18.33 -10.19
CA HIS A 82 13.00 -19.57 -10.51
C HIS A 82 12.50 -20.74 -9.63
N ASP A 83 12.77 -21.97 -10.04
CA ASP A 83 12.26 -23.17 -9.35
C ASP A 83 12.80 -23.34 -7.92
N ASP A 84 13.98 -22.79 -7.62
CA ASP A 84 14.66 -22.85 -6.33
C ASP A 84 14.40 -21.61 -5.44
N ASP A 85 13.57 -20.66 -5.90
CA ASP A 85 13.24 -19.48 -5.13
C ASP A 85 12.39 -19.79 -3.90
N VAL A 86 12.69 -19.08 -2.82
CA VAL A 86 11.86 -19.00 -1.63
C VAL A 86 11.22 -17.61 -1.56
N PHE A 87 9.96 -17.55 -1.87
CA PHE A 87 9.18 -16.31 -1.93
C PHE A 87 8.59 -15.97 -0.56
N TRP A 88 8.68 -14.71 -0.16
CA TRP A 88 8.01 -14.22 1.03
C TRP A 88 7.34 -12.87 0.80
N CYS A 89 6.01 -12.90 0.82
CA CYS A 89 5.17 -11.71 0.87
C CYS A 89 4.66 -11.52 2.31
N THR A 90 4.84 -10.32 2.86
CA THR A 90 4.45 -10.01 4.25
C THR A 90 3.05 -9.43 4.38
N ALA A 91 2.27 -9.40 3.29
CA ALA A 91 0.92 -8.86 3.29
C ALA A 91 -0.04 -9.72 4.13
N ASP A 92 -1.02 -9.08 4.74
CA ASP A 92 -2.12 -9.75 5.41
C ASP A 92 -3.09 -10.39 4.38
N ILE A 93 -3.58 -11.60 4.68
CA ILE A 93 -4.52 -12.33 3.80
C ILE A 93 -5.88 -11.64 3.68
N GLY A 94 -6.22 -10.71 4.54
CA GLY A 94 -7.42 -9.88 4.43
C GLY A 94 -7.36 -8.82 3.31
N TRP A 95 -6.21 -8.67 2.65
CA TRP A 95 -5.99 -7.73 1.55
C TRP A 95 -5.74 -8.46 0.23
N VAL A 96 -6.01 -7.77 -0.88
CA VAL A 96 -5.79 -8.34 -2.21
C VAL A 96 -4.33 -8.79 -2.43
N THR A 97 -3.36 -8.13 -1.83
CA THR A 97 -1.95 -8.54 -1.92
C THR A 97 -1.73 -9.93 -1.34
N GLY A 98 -2.37 -10.24 -0.19
CA GLY A 98 -2.36 -11.58 0.38
C GLY A 98 -3.09 -12.60 -0.50
N HIS A 99 -4.18 -12.19 -1.17
CA HIS A 99 -4.85 -13.06 -2.15
C HIS A 99 -3.94 -13.33 -3.35
N THR A 100 -3.47 -12.28 -4.04
CA THR A 100 -2.73 -12.44 -5.30
C THR A 100 -1.35 -13.05 -5.09
N TYR A 101 -0.58 -12.55 -4.11
CA TYR A 101 0.85 -12.89 -3.94
C TYR A 101 1.16 -13.71 -2.68
N ILE A 102 0.15 -14.35 -2.08
CA ILE A 102 0.34 -15.45 -1.11
C ILE A 102 -0.54 -16.64 -1.53
N ALA A 103 -1.88 -16.43 -1.66
CA ALA A 103 -2.79 -17.54 -1.84
C ALA A 103 -2.87 -18.06 -3.29
N TYR A 104 -2.74 -17.19 -4.31
CA TYR A 104 -2.98 -17.60 -5.70
C TYR A 104 -1.71 -17.64 -6.56
N GLY A 105 -1.02 -16.53 -6.74
CA GLY A 105 0.09 -16.42 -7.68
C GLY A 105 1.23 -17.41 -7.40
N PRO A 106 1.87 -17.36 -6.22
CA PRO A 106 2.99 -18.26 -5.90
C PRO A 106 2.61 -19.73 -5.95
N LEU A 107 1.42 -20.12 -5.47
CA LEU A 107 0.97 -21.51 -5.52
C LEU A 107 0.64 -21.97 -6.95
N ALA A 108 0.10 -21.08 -7.79
CA ALA A 108 -0.19 -21.40 -9.19
C ALA A 108 1.07 -21.68 -10.01
N VAL A 109 2.21 -21.09 -9.64
CA VAL A 109 3.50 -21.30 -10.30
C VAL A 109 4.37 -22.33 -9.58
N GLY A 110 3.86 -22.98 -8.52
CA GLY A 110 4.58 -24.02 -7.77
C GLY A 110 5.72 -23.48 -6.89
N ALA A 111 5.71 -22.20 -6.53
CA ALA A 111 6.77 -21.59 -5.75
C ALA A 111 6.78 -22.08 -4.29
N THR A 112 7.98 -22.26 -3.73
CA THR A 112 8.15 -22.36 -2.28
C THR A 112 7.94 -20.98 -1.64
N GLN A 113 7.10 -20.91 -0.60
CA GLN A 113 6.86 -19.63 0.06
C GLN A 113 6.87 -19.73 1.59
N VAL A 114 7.22 -18.61 2.22
CA VAL A 114 7.09 -18.42 3.67
C VAL A 114 5.70 -17.86 3.97
N VAL A 115 4.95 -18.55 4.83
CA VAL A 115 3.69 -18.06 5.41
C VAL A 115 4.00 -17.63 6.85
N PHE A 116 3.83 -16.35 7.13
CA PHE A 116 4.23 -15.74 8.39
C PHE A 116 3.02 -15.24 9.17
N GLU A 117 2.91 -15.67 10.43
CA GLU A 117 1.94 -15.15 11.38
C GLU A 117 2.66 -14.25 12.37
N GLY A 118 2.51 -12.94 12.22
CA GLY A 118 3.18 -11.98 13.08
C GLY A 118 3.20 -10.57 12.51
N VAL A 119 3.90 -9.69 13.21
CA VAL A 119 4.14 -8.30 12.80
C VAL A 119 5.63 -8.03 12.71
N PRO A 120 6.07 -7.01 11.94
CA PRO A 120 7.49 -6.78 11.67
C PRO A 120 8.35 -6.47 12.90
N THR A 121 7.72 -6.02 13.99
CA THR A 121 8.41 -5.54 15.19
C THR A 121 8.26 -6.45 16.43
N TYR A 122 7.72 -7.67 16.27
CA TYR A 122 7.56 -8.61 17.37
C TYR A 122 8.30 -9.94 17.11
N PRO A 123 9.07 -10.47 18.09
CA PRO A 123 9.35 -9.93 19.43
C PRO A 123 10.28 -8.71 19.42
N ASP A 124 11.00 -8.47 18.34
CA ASP A 124 11.84 -7.32 18.08
C ASP A 124 11.84 -6.96 16.57
N ALA A 125 12.38 -5.80 16.21
CA ALA A 125 12.40 -5.31 14.83
C ALA A 125 13.44 -6.02 13.92
N GLY A 126 14.26 -6.92 14.43
CA GLY A 126 15.13 -7.83 13.67
C GLY A 126 14.39 -9.05 13.12
N ARG A 127 13.10 -9.23 13.49
CA ARG A 127 12.32 -10.42 13.15
C ARG A 127 12.29 -10.76 11.66
N PHE A 128 12.12 -9.77 10.81
CA PHE A 128 12.09 -10.00 9.36
C PHE A 128 13.44 -10.50 8.84
N TRP A 129 14.52 -9.94 9.32
CA TRP A 129 15.87 -10.33 8.94
C TRP A 129 16.21 -11.75 9.39
N GLN A 130 15.81 -12.12 10.61
CA GLN A 130 15.92 -13.48 11.13
C GLN A 130 15.15 -14.50 10.28
N MET A 131 13.96 -14.13 9.80
CA MET A 131 13.17 -15.00 8.92
C MET A 131 13.83 -15.17 7.56
N ILE A 132 14.35 -14.09 6.96
CA ILE A 132 15.07 -14.16 5.67
C ILE A 132 16.30 -15.05 5.79
N GLU A 133 17.13 -14.84 6.80
CA GLU A 133 18.31 -15.63 7.08
C GLU A 133 17.97 -17.10 7.30
N ARG A 134 17.03 -17.38 8.21
CA ARG A 134 16.64 -18.75 8.61
C ARG A 134 16.05 -19.55 7.46
N HIS A 135 15.19 -18.94 6.66
CA HIS A 135 14.46 -19.62 5.59
C HIS A 135 15.10 -19.44 4.21
N ARG A 136 16.26 -18.76 4.16
CA ARG A 136 16.98 -18.48 2.91
C ARG A 136 16.08 -17.85 1.85
N VAL A 137 15.28 -16.86 2.26
CA VAL A 137 14.36 -16.15 1.37
C VAL A 137 15.14 -15.51 0.23
N THR A 138 14.67 -15.71 -1.00
CA THR A 138 15.30 -15.17 -2.22
C THR A 138 14.53 -13.99 -2.80
N VAL A 139 13.20 -13.97 -2.60
CA VAL A 139 12.32 -12.88 -3.04
C VAL A 139 11.55 -12.36 -1.85
N PHE A 140 11.72 -11.08 -1.52
CA PHE A 140 11.08 -10.44 -0.37
C PHE A 140 10.18 -9.28 -0.82
N TYR A 141 8.87 -9.38 -0.54
CA TYR A 141 7.83 -8.45 -0.98
C TYR A 141 7.07 -7.88 0.21
N THR A 142 7.19 -6.57 0.43
CA THR A 142 6.63 -5.91 1.62
C THR A 142 6.16 -4.48 1.34
N ALA A 143 5.54 -3.84 2.34
CA ALA A 143 5.03 -2.47 2.20
C ALA A 143 6.08 -1.41 2.61
N PRO A 144 6.10 -0.24 1.96
CA PRO A 144 6.95 0.89 2.36
C PRO A 144 6.81 1.30 3.82
N THR A 145 5.60 1.23 4.36
CA THR A 145 5.35 1.52 5.78
C THR A 145 6.09 0.54 6.70
N ALA A 146 6.15 -0.75 6.37
CA ALA A 146 6.95 -1.72 7.14
C ALA A 146 8.45 -1.35 7.07
N ILE A 147 8.95 -1.02 5.88
CA ILE A 147 10.36 -0.60 5.71
C ILE A 147 10.65 0.64 6.54
N ARG A 148 9.81 1.70 6.48
CA ARG A 148 10.02 2.92 7.31
C ARG A 148 10.02 2.64 8.80
N SER A 149 9.15 1.74 9.27
CA SER A 149 9.13 1.33 10.68
C SER A 149 10.41 0.62 11.09
N LEU A 150 10.96 -0.23 10.21
CA LEU A 150 12.20 -0.96 10.45
C LEU A 150 13.45 -0.04 10.36
N ILE A 151 13.44 0.96 9.46
CA ILE A 151 14.47 2.01 9.43
C ILE A 151 14.53 2.74 10.78
N LYS A 152 13.36 3.22 11.25
CA LYS A 152 13.27 3.92 12.55
C LYS A 152 13.75 3.05 13.71
N ALA A 153 13.40 1.77 13.72
CA ALA A 153 13.82 0.84 14.75
C ALA A 153 15.35 0.61 14.72
N ALA A 154 15.93 0.43 13.53
CA ALA A 154 17.37 0.21 13.35
C ALA A 154 18.21 1.44 13.73
N GLU A 155 17.67 2.66 13.56
CA GLU A 155 18.31 3.89 14.03
C GLU A 155 18.34 3.98 15.56
N GLY A 156 17.29 3.47 16.22
CA GLY A 156 17.19 3.44 17.69
C GLY A 156 17.94 2.30 18.36
N ASP A 157 18.07 1.16 17.69
CA ASP A 157 18.75 -0.04 18.17
C ASP A 157 19.56 -0.71 17.06
N PRO A 158 20.90 -0.54 17.04
CA PRO A 158 21.76 -1.18 16.06
C PRO A 158 21.73 -2.72 16.07
N ALA A 159 21.20 -3.37 17.11
CA ALA A 159 21.12 -4.83 17.20
C ALA A 159 20.07 -5.40 16.22
N VAL A 160 19.03 -4.61 15.88
CA VAL A 160 17.99 -5.03 14.95
C VAL A 160 18.23 -4.59 13.49
N HIS A 161 19.43 -4.03 13.21
CA HIS A 161 19.80 -3.57 11.88
C HIS A 161 19.99 -4.76 10.93
N PRO A 162 19.52 -4.68 9.65
CA PRO A 162 19.63 -5.78 8.68
C PRO A 162 21.09 -6.23 8.43
N ASP A 163 22.08 -5.32 8.54
CA ASP A 163 23.51 -5.64 8.38
C ASP A 163 24.05 -6.61 9.44
N ARG A 164 23.27 -6.96 10.45
CA ARG A 164 23.59 -7.97 11.48
C ARG A 164 23.18 -9.39 11.09
N HIS A 165 22.53 -9.55 9.96
CA HIS A 165 21.95 -10.81 9.50
C HIS A 165 22.53 -11.22 8.13
N ASP A 166 22.58 -12.53 7.87
CA ASP A 166 22.94 -13.03 6.55
C ASP A 166 21.73 -12.93 5.58
N LEU A 167 21.66 -11.83 4.86
CA LEU A 167 20.67 -11.58 3.82
C LEU A 167 21.18 -11.95 2.42
N GLY A 168 22.29 -12.69 2.33
CA GLY A 168 22.96 -13.07 1.09
C GLY A 168 22.12 -13.93 0.14
N SER A 169 21.04 -14.57 0.65
CA SER A 169 20.10 -15.31 -0.19
C SER A 169 19.18 -14.45 -1.02
N LEU A 170 18.92 -13.20 -0.60
CA LEU A 170 18.03 -12.29 -1.34
C LEU A 170 18.54 -12.02 -2.75
N ARG A 171 17.63 -12.10 -3.71
CA ARG A 171 17.84 -11.86 -5.12
C ARG A 171 16.97 -10.70 -5.63
N VAL A 172 15.73 -10.61 -5.17
CA VAL A 172 14.76 -9.59 -5.56
C VAL A 172 14.06 -9.02 -4.33
N LEU A 173 13.90 -7.71 -4.31
CA LEU A 173 13.10 -6.96 -3.33
C LEU A 173 11.91 -6.33 -4.02
N GLY A 174 10.75 -6.33 -3.38
CA GLY A 174 9.56 -5.69 -3.91
C GLY A 174 8.87 -4.79 -2.89
N SER A 175 8.20 -3.77 -3.38
CA SER A 175 7.44 -2.78 -2.63
C SER A 175 6.00 -2.70 -3.13
N VAL A 176 5.03 -2.64 -2.21
CA VAL A 176 3.59 -2.70 -2.52
C VAL A 176 2.72 -1.89 -1.56
N GLY A 177 1.58 -1.44 -2.09
CA GLY A 177 0.47 -0.91 -1.30
C GLY A 177 0.41 0.61 -1.22
N GLU A 178 1.53 1.26 -1.36
CA GLU A 178 1.68 2.72 -1.46
C GLU A 178 2.98 3.06 -2.20
N PRO A 179 3.14 4.26 -2.76
CA PRO A 179 4.41 4.68 -3.33
C PRO A 179 5.53 4.65 -2.29
N ILE A 180 6.69 4.13 -2.66
CA ILE A 180 7.88 4.18 -1.80
C ILE A 180 8.67 5.47 -2.09
N ASN A 181 9.01 6.23 -1.05
CA ASN A 181 9.85 7.40 -1.26
C ASN A 181 11.29 7.00 -1.60
N PRO A 182 12.04 7.84 -2.34
CA PRO A 182 13.40 7.53 -2.78
C PRO A 182 14.36 7.17 -1.65
N ALA A 183 14.28 7.84 -0.50
CA ALA A 183 15.18 7.57 0.63
C ALA A 183 14.95 6.17 1.23
N ALA A 184 13.68 5.76 1.42
CA ALA A 184 13.36 4.42 1.89
C ALA A 184 13.71 3.35 0.85
N TRP A 185 13.52 3.64 -0.45
CA TRP A 185 13.91 2.75 -1.54
C TRP A 185 15.42 2.51 -1.55
N GLU A 186 16.24 3.57 -1.43
CA GLU A 186 17.71 3.46 -1.38
C GLU A 186 18.18 2.72 -0.13
N TRP A 187 17.60 3.01 1.05
CA TRP A 187 17.90 2.27 2.26
C TRP A 187 17.59 0.78 2.10
N TYR A 188 16.43 0.45 1.54
CA TYR A 188 15.97 -0.91 1.31
C TYR A 188 16.92 -1.65 0.37
N ARG A 189 17.33 -0.99 -0.73
CA ARG A 189 18.32 -1.53 -1.68
C ARG A 189 19.67 -1.74 -1.03
N GLN A 190 20.15 -0.76 -0.28
CA GLN A 190 21.52 -0.78 0.28
C GLN A 190 21.66 -1.78 1.43
N HIS A 191 20.79 -1.70 2.43
CA HIS A 191 20.93 -2.47 3.67
C HIS A 191 20.28 -3.84 3.62
N VAL A 192 19.13 -3.98 2.96
CA VAL A 192 18.46 -5.27 2.84
C VAL A 192 18.92 -6.01 1.60
N GLY A 193 19.02 -5.32 0.46
CA GLY A 193 19.46 -5.89 -0.80
C GLY A 193 20.97 -5.97 -0.99
N GLY A 194 21.77 -5.42 -0.06
CA GLY A 194 23.23 -5.38 -0.17
C GLY A 194 23.75 -4.62 -1.39
N GLY A 195 22.99 -3.64 -1.89
CA GLY A 195 23.28 -2.86 -3.10
C GLY A 195 23.12 -3.63 -4.42
N ARG A 196 22.92 -4.95 -4.39
CA ARG A 196 22.87 -5.83 -5.57
C ARG A 196 21.45 -6.20 -6.02
N CYS A 197 20.49 -6.32 -5.07
CA CYS A 197 19.14 -6.71 -5.40
C CYS A 197 18.38 -5.57 -6.08
N PRO A 198 17.63 -5.82 -7.17
CA PRO A 198 16.66 -4.87 -7.68
C PRO A 198 15.55 -4.65 -6.66
N VAL A 199 15.08 -3.40 -6.54
CA VAL A 199 13.89 -3.04 -5.75
C VAL A 199 12.78 -2.67 -6.72
N LEU A 200 11.73 -3.48 -6.74
CA LEU A 200 10.61 -3.36 -7.65
C LEU A 200 9.49 -2.57 -6.96
N ASP A 201 9.25 -1.35 -7.41
CA ASP A 201 8.07 -0.58 -7.00
C ASP A 201 6.89 -1.01 -7.87
N THR A 202 5.86 -1.59 -7.26
CA THR A 202 4.74 -2.18 -7.98
C THR A 202 3.47 -1.38 -7.78
N TRP A 203 2.92 -0.82 -8.84
CA TRP A 203 1.61 -0.19 -8.80
C TRP A 203 0.53 -1.13 -9.31
N TRP A 204 -0.48 -1.32 -8.49
CA TRP A 204 -1.70 -2.05 -8.78
C TRP A 204 -2.74 -1.84 -7.66
N GLN A 205 -3.93 -2.39 -7.82
CA GLN A 205 -5.06 -2.17 -6.93
C GLN A 205 -5.83 -3.47 -6.68
N THR A 206 -6.73 -3.47 -5.68
CA THR A 206 -7.69 -4.57 -5.49
C THR A 206 -8.46 -4.84 -6.77
N GLU A 207 -8.87 -3.78 -7.45
CA GLU A 207 -9.65 -3.80 -8.69
C GLU A 207 -8.88 -4.34 -9.89
N THR A 208 -7.57 -4.18 -9.89
CA THR A 208 -6.74 -4.71 -11.00
C THR A 208 -6.36 -6.18 -10.83
N GLY A 209 -6.37 -6.68 -9.60
CA GLY A 209 -6.11 -8.09 -9.29
C GLY A 209 -4.64 -8.53 -9.36
N GLY A 210 -3.75 -7.71 -9.89
CA GLY A 210 -2.32 -7.95 -9.99
C GLY A 210 -1.57 -6.74 -10.52
N HIS A 211 -0.23 -6.84 -10.68
CA HIS A 211 0.63 -5.75 -11.10
C HIS A 211 0.23 -5.19 -12.46
N MET A 212 0.20 -3.86 -12.56
CA MET A 212 -0.14 -3.12 -13.77
C MET A 212 1.04 -2.30 -14.28
N ILE A 213 1.80 -1.66 -13.38
CA ILE A 213 2.99 -0.88 -13.71
C ILE A 213 4.08 -1.31 -12.72
N THR A 214 5.20 -1.82 -13.24
CA THR A 214 6.28 -2.35 -12.42
C THR A 214 7.53 -2.57 -13.25
N PRO A 215 8.74 -2.36 -12.72
CA PRO A 215 9.96 -2.79 -13.41
C PRO A 215 10.03 -4.31 -13.51
N LEU A 216 10.71 -4.79 -14.53
CA LEU A 216 11.09 -6.19 -14.70
C LEU A 216 12.59 -6.34 -14.49
N PRO A 217 13.04 -7.25 -13.59
CA PRO A 217 14.46 -7.46 -13.30
C PRO A 217 15.28 -7.72 -14.58
N GLY A 218 16.41 -7.05 -14.71
CA GLY A 218 17.30 -7.19 -15.86
C GLY A 218 16.82 -6.59 -17.17
N ALA A 219 15.54 -6.16 -17.25
CA ALA A 219 14.96 -5.59 -18.47
C ALA A 219 14.60 -4.10 -18.33
N THR A 220 14.48 -3.59 -17.09
CA THR A 220 14.08 -2.21 -16.83
C THR A 220 15.10 -1.56 -15.89
N ASP A 221 15.60 -0.39 -16.26
CA ASP A 221 16.41 0.43 -15.37
C ASP A 221 15.57 0.92 -14.21
N LEU A 222 16.10 0.82 -12.99
CA LEU A 222 15.36 1.15 -11.77
C LEU A 222 15.56 2.61 -11.40
N VAL A 223 14.47 3.27 -11.05
CA VAL A 223 14.46 4.66 -10.58
C VAL A 223 13.76 4.72 -9.22
N PRO A 224 14.44 5.19 -8.15
CA PRO A 224 13.84 5.32 -6.82
C PRO A 224 12.53 6.13 -6.85
N GLY A 225 11.44 5.55 -6.32
CA GLY A 225 10.12 6.17 -6.28
C GLY A 225 9.32 6.12 -7.58
N SER A 226 9.80 5.39 -8.60
CA SER A 226 9.08 5.17 -9.86
C SER A 226 8.69 3.70 -10.02
N CYS A 227 7.43 3.44 -10.37
CA CYS A 227 6.96 2.12 -10.77
C CYS A 227 7.27 1.80 -12.25
N THR A 228 7.95 2.67 -12.96
CA THR A 228 8.54 2.54 -14.28
C THR A 228 7.56 2.29 -15.44
N LEU A 229 7.54 1.12 -16.05
CA LEU A 229 6.78 0.83 -17.25
C LEU A 229 5.53 -0.03 -16.99
N PRO A 230 4.48 0.12 -17.80
CA PRO A 230 3.35 -0.80 -17.78
C PRO A 230 3.81 -2.25 -18.00
N PHE A 231 3.22 -3.17 -17.25
CA PHE A 231 3.44 -4.60 -17.45
C PHE A 231 3.04 -5.03 -18.87
N PRO A 232 3.72 -5.99 -19.50
CA PRO A 232 3.42 -6.41 -20.86
C PRO A 232 1.93 -6.72 -21.07
N GLY A 233 1.32 -6.08 -22.07
CA GLY A 233 -0.11 -6.17 -22.37
C GLY A 233 -0.99 -5.12 -21.68
N ILE A 234 -0.45 -4.31 -20.78
CA ILE A 234 -1.17 -3.21 -20.10
C ILE A 234 -0.94 -1.89 -20.85
N GLU A 235 -2.03 -1.21 -21.21
CA GLU A 235 -1.98 0.11 -21.84
C GLU A 235 -2.35 1.20 -20.83
N ALA A 236 -1.40 1.62 -20.00
CA ALA A 236 -1.56 2.74 -19.09
C ALA A 236 -1.36 4.08 -19.80
N ALA A 237 -2.14 5.08 -19.41
CA ALA A 237 -2.01 6.45 -19.89
C ALA A 237 -2.31 7.45 -18.77
N ILE A 238 -1.89 8.69 -18.99
CA ILE A 238 -2.21 9.81 -18.12
C ILE A 238 -3.05 10.78 -18.93
N VAL A 239 -4.24 11.11 -18.41
CA VAL A 239 -5.22 11.94 -19.11
C VAL A 239 -5.71 13.09 -18.23
N ASP A 240 -6.27 14.10 -18.88
CA ASP A 240 -7.03 15.16 -18.21
C ASP A 240 -8.44 14.69 -17.80
N GLU A 241 -9.23 15.57 -17.20
CA GLU A 241 -10.60 15.28 -16.74
C GLU A 241 -11.59 15.01 -17.90
N THR A 242 -11.20 15.32 -19.14
CA THR A 242 -11.99 15.09 -20.37
C THR A 242 -11.52 13.88 -21.16
N GLY A 243 -10.53 13.14 -20.64
CA GLY A 243 -10.00 11.92 -21.23
C GLY A 243 -9.01 12.13 -22.37
N ASN A 244 -8.42 13.33 -22.51
CA ASN A 244 -7.35 13.58 -23.45
C ASN A 244 -5.99 13.30 -22.80
N ASP A 245 -5.05 12.71 -23.55
CA ASP A 245 -3.70 12.45 -23.06
C ASP A 245 -3.01 13.77 -22.69
N VAL A 246 -2.39 13.83 -21.51
CA VAL A 246 -1.55 14.97 -21.10
C VAL A 246 -0.11 14.78 -21.60
N PRO A 247 0.63 15.86 -21.84
CA PRO A 247 2.02 15.81 -22.24
C PRO A 247 2.89 15.11 -21.17
N ASP A 248 3.94 14.41 -21.61
CA ASP A 248 4.93 13.85 -20.71
C ASP A 248 5.58 14.94 -19.85
N GLY A 249 5.77 14.66 -18.57
CA GLY A 249 6.24 15.59 -17.55
C GLY A 249 5.12 16.34 -16.83
N GLU A 250 3.88 16.21 -17.28
CA GLU A 250 2.71 16.77 -16.60
C GLU A 250 1.96 15.69 -15.82
N SER A 251 1.30 16.09 -14.75
CA SER A 251 0.49 15.19 -13.92
C SER A 251 -0.96 15.17 -14.40
N GLY A 252 -1.61 14.00 -14.28
CA GLY A 252 -3.01 13.82 -14.64
C GLY A 252 -3.61 12.58 -13.97
N LEU A 253 -4.76 12.15 -14.46
CA LEU A 253 -5.48 10.97 -14.04
C LEU A 253 -4.84 9.73 -14.66
N LEU A 254 -4.50 8.74 -13.82
CA LEU A 254 -4.04 7.45 -14.33
C LEU A 254 -5.22 6.63 -14.81
N VAL A 255 -5.15 6.19 -16.08
CA VAL A 255 -6.16 5.33 -16.70
C VAL A 255 -5.52 4.12 -17.36
N ILE A 256 -6.31 3.04 -17.49
CA ILE A 256 -5.95 1.89 -18.33
C ILE A 256 -6.89 1.87 -19.53
N LYS A 257 -6.31 1.93 -20.74
CA LYS A 257 -7.07 2.10 -21.99
C LYS A 257 -7.74 0.82 -22.47
N LYS A 258 -7.22 -0.35 -22.12
CA LYS A 258 -7.75 -1.65 -22.58
C LYS A 258 -8.01 -2.60 -21.41
N PRO A 259 -8.99 -3.49 -21.52
CA PRO A 259 -9.21 -4.56 -20.56
C PRO A 259 -7.97 -5.46 -20.41
N TRP A 260 -7.82 -6.03 -19.22
CA TRP A 260 -6.78 -7.03 -18.92
C TRP A 260 -7.41 -8.25 -18.22
N PRO A 261 -6.72 -9.39 -18.15
CA PRO A 261 -7.35 -10.65 -17.69
C PRO A 261 -7.98 -10.57 -16.30
N SER A 262 -7.33 -9.95 -15.32
CA SER A 262 -7.80 -9.83 -13.94
C SER A 262 -8.61 -8.56 -13.64
N MET A 263 -9.07 -7.83 -14.67
CA MET A 263 -9.90 -6.64 -14.45
C MET A 263 -11.12 -6.98 -13.59
N ILE A 264 -11.45 -6.11 -12.64
CA ILE A 264 -12.69 -6.20 -11.84
C ILE A 264 -13.89 -6.48 -12.74
N ARG A 265 -14.75 -7.44 -12.34
CA ARG A 265 -15.97 -7.78 -13.09
C ARG A 265 -17.20 -7.02 -12.62
N ALA A 266 -17.27 -6.74 -11.31
CA ALA A 266 -18.41 -6.02 -10.72
C ALA A 266 -18.02 -5.42 -9.35
N VAL A 267 -18.82 -4.45 -8.93
CA VAL A 267 -19.06 -4.16 -7.52
C VAL A 267 -20.32 -4.93 -7.13
N TRP A 268 -20.18 -5.86 -6.22
CA TRP A 268 -21.26 -6.79 -5.85
C TRP A 268 -22.54 -6.07 -5.45
N GLY A 269 -23.61 -6.33 -6.20
CA GLY A 269 -24.92 -5.74 -5.96
C GLY A 269 -25.04 -4.25 -6.29
N ASP A 270 -24.05 -3.63 -6.98
CA ASP A 270 -24.06 -2.19 -7.28
C ASP A 270 -23.41 -1.88 -8.65
N ASP A 271 -24.08 -2.24 -9.72
CA ASP A 271 -23.62 -2.01 -11.10
C ASP A 271 -23.52 -0.51 -11.45
N ALA A 272 -24.38 0.32 -10.84
CA ALA A 272 -24.32 1.76 -11.06
C ALA A 272 -23.01 2.35 -10.50
N ARG A 273 -22.64 1.94 -9.31
CA ARG A 273 -21.36 2.33 -8.68
C ARG A 273 -20.16 1.78 -9.44
N TYR A 274 -20.24 0.54 -9.94
CA TYR A 274 -19.19 -0.02 -10.79
C TYR A 274 -18.89 0.89 -11.98
N ARG A 275 -19.94 1.25 -12.73
CA ARG A 275 -19.81 2.09 -13.92
C ARG A 275 -19.34 3.51 -13.60
N SER A 276 -19.96 4.17 -12.64
CA SER A 276 -19.64 5.56 -12.30
C SER A 276 -18.24 5.73 -11.67
N SER A 277 -17.78 4.73 -10.91
CA SER A 277 -16.47 4.84 -10.25
C SER A 277 -15.30 4.48 -11.16
N TYR A 278 -15.47 3.55 -12.09
CA TYR A 278 -14.37 3.00 -12.87
C TYR A 278 -14.40 3.31 -14.36
N PHE A 279 -15.58 3.66 -14.87
CA PHE A 279 -15.78 3.95 -16.30
C PHE A 279 -16.66 5.20 -16.48
N PRO A 280 -16.25 6.35 -15.92
CA PRO A 280 -17.01 7.58 -16.11
C PRO A 280 -17.06 7.93 -17.59
N PRO A 281 -18.20 8.45 -18.10
CA PRO A 281 -18.39 8.72 -19.54
C PRO A 281 -17.34 9.64 -20.15
N GLU A 282 -16.82 10.58 -19.36
CA GLU A 282 -15.80 11.57 -19.77
C GLU A 282 -14.50 10.90 -20.20
N LEU A 283 -14.19 9.73 -19.64
CA LEU A 283 -12.96 8.97 -19.94
C LEU A 283 -13.14 7.94 -21.07
N ARG A 284 -14.24 8.01 -21.82
CA ARG A 284 -14.45 7.28 -23.10
C ARG A 284 -14.22 5.77 -23.00
N GLY A 285 -14.58 5.17 -21.87
CA GLY A 285 -14.44 3.72 -21.64
C GLY A 285 -13.09 3.27 -21.09
N CYS A 286 -12.17 4.18 -20.80
CA CYS A 286 -10.96 3.85 -20.07
C CYS A 286 -11.30 3.53 -18.60
N TYR A 287 -10.57 2.60 -18.02
CA TYR A 287 -10.63 2.32 -16.58
C TYR A 287 -9.94 3.44 -15.80
N LEU A 288 -10.67 4.09 -14.90
CA LEU A 288 -10.14 5.11 -14.00
C LEU A 288 -9.55 4.44 -12.76
N ALA A 289 -8.23 4.57 -12.58
CA ALA A 289 -7.55 4.04 -11.40
C ALA A 289 -7.91 4.80 -10.10
N GLY A 290 -8.28 6.06 -10.20
CA GLY A 290 -8.48 6.92 -9.05
C GLY A 290 -7.16 7.34 -8.38
N ASP A 291 -6.06 7.18 -9.10
CA ASP A 291 -4.72 7.64 -8.72
C ASP A 291 -4.28 8.74 -9.71
N GLY A 292 -3.54 9.73 -9.19
CA GLY A 292 -2.80 10.69 -9.99
C GLY A 292 -1.42 10.15 -10.34
N ALA A 293 -0.93 10.45 -11.54
CA ALA A 293 0.39 10.02 -11.98
C ALA A 293 1.03 11.07 -12.92
N ALA A 294 2.34 10.96 -13.05
CA ALA A 294 3.13 11.67 -14.07
C ALA A 294 3.98 10.67 -14.84
N ARG A 295 4.32 11.01 -16.09
CA ARG A 295 5.21 10.20 -16.91
C ARG A 295 6.41 11.03 -17.33
N ASP A 296 7.59 10.53 -17.00
CA ASP A 296 8.84 11.23 -17.30
C ASP A 296 9.05 11.42 -18.81
N ARG A 297 9.59 12.56 -19.22
CA ARG A 297 9.76 12.94 -20.63
C ARG A 297 10.81 12.11 -21.38
N LEU A 298 11.84 11.66 -20.69
CA LEU A 298 12.97 10.95 -21.29
C LEU A 298 12.81 9.45 -21.20
N THR A 299 12.55 8.95 -19.99
CA THR A 299 12.46 7.51 -19.71
C THR A 299 11.08 6.94 -20.03
N ARG A 300 10.06 7.78 -20.06
CA ARG A 300 8.64 7.39 -20.17
C ARG A 300 8.14 6.61 -18.95
N TYR A 301 8.86 6.66 -17.84
CA TYR A 301 8.54 5.97 -16.60
C TYR A 301 7.43 6.67 -15.84
N PHE A 302 6.55 5.86 -15.27
CA PHE A 302 5.43 6.33 -14.47
C PHE A 302 5.84 6.50 -13.01
N THR A 303 5.45 7.65 -12.45
CA THR A 303 5.51 7.94 -11.01
C THR A 303 4.08 8.17 -10.51
N ILE A 304 3.70 7.48 -9.46
CA ILE A 304 2.36 7.60 -8.87
C ILE A 304 2.38 8.67 -7.79
N GLY A 305 1.57 9.72 -7.99
CA GLY A 305 1.47 10.84 -7.06
C GLY A 305 0.50 10.63 -5.90
N GLY A 306 -0.19 9.48 -5.86
CA GLY A 306 -1.20 9.13 -4.84
C GLY A 306 -2.62 9.22 -5.35
N ARG A 307 -3.60 9.10 -4.44
CA ARG A 307 -5.04 9.10 -4.78
C ARG A 307 -5.48 10.48 -5.29
N ILE A 308 -6.33 10.50 -6.30
CA ILE A 308 -6.94 11.77 -6.77
C ILE A 308 -7.83 12.42 -5.69
N ASP A 309 -8.39 11.60 -4.78
CA ASP A 309 -9.15 12.07 -3.61
C ASP A 309 -8.25 12.74 -2.54
N ASP A 310 -6.93 12.51 -2.61
CA ASP A 310 -5.89 13.05 -1.73
C ASP A 310 -5.12 14.21 -2.39
N VAL A 311 -5.53 14.67 -3.57
CA VAL A 311 -4.99 15.87 -4.21
C VAL A 311 -5.55 17.11 -3.53
N LEU A 312 -4.66 18.00 -3.12
CA LEU A 312 -4.99 19.26 -2.50
C LEU A 312 -5.18 20.35 -3.57
N ASN A 313 -6.16 21.21 -3.39
CA ASN A 313 -6.35 22.39 -4.22
C ASN A 313 -6.05 23.65 -3.41
N VAL A 314 -4.79 24.06 -3.41
CA VAL A 314 -4.33 25.23 -2.67
C VAL A 314 -4.20 26.41 -3.63
N SER A 315 -5.04 27.43 -3.45
CA SER A 315 -5.04 28.64 -4.31
C SER A 315 -5.12 28.32 -5.82
N GLY A 316 -5.92 27.30 -6.19
CA GLY A 316 -6.07 26.88 -7.58
C GLY A 316 -4.96 25.96 -8.12
N HIS A 317 -3.95 25.65 -7.32
CA HIS A 317 -2.91 24.70 -7.68
C HIS A 317 -3.21 23.32 -7.11
N ARG A 318 -3.21 22.32 -7.97
CA ARG A 318 -3.38 20.91 -7.58
C ARG A 318 -2.03 20.34 -7.18
N MET A 319 -1.92 19.82 -5.95
CA MET A 319 -0.72 19.22 -5.41
C MET A 319 -1.03 17.86 -4.80
N GLY A 320 -0.20 16.86 -5.09
CA GLY A 320 -0.30 15.55 -4.44
C GLY A 320 0.17 15.61 -2.99
N THR A 321 -0.61 15.02 -2.07
CA THR A 321 -0.17 14.91 -0.66
C THR A 321 1.14 14.16 -0.54
N MET A 322 1.37 13.17 -1.39
CA MET A 322 2.58 12.33 -1.39
C MET A 322 3.86 13.11 -1.70
N GLU A 323 3.77 14.15 -2.54
CA GLU A 323 4.92 15.00 -2.85
C GLU A 323 5.42 15.74 -1.59
N ILE A 324 4.48 16.29 -0.84
CA ILE A 324 4.77 17.01 0.41
C ILE A 324 5.23 16.04 1.50
N GLU A 325 4.59 14.87 1.61
CA GLU A 325 4.99 13.81 2.54
C GLU A 325 6.42 13.33 2.26
N SER A 326 6.76 13.09 0.99
CA SER A 326 8.09 12.68 0.57
C SER A 326 9.14 13.74 0.88
N ALA A 327 8.83 15.02 0.64
CA ALA A 327 9.73 16.10 0.98
C ALA A 327 9.91 16.27 2.50
N LEU A 328 8.85 16.07 3.31
CA LEU A 328 8.96 16.05 4.78
C LEU A 328 9.89 14.92 5.26
N VAL A 329 9.71 13.70 4.74
CA VAL A 329 10.53 12.54 5.10
C VAL A 329 11.97 12.68 4.59
N ALA A 330 12.19 13.42 3.50
CA ALA A 330 13.55 13.73 3.01
C ALA A 330 14.36 14.61 3.99
N CYS A 331 13.70 15.25 4.97
CA CYS A 331 14.36 15.86 6.12
C CYS A 331 14.81 14.78 7.12
N THR A 332 15.71 13.91 6.68
CA THR A 332 16.10 12.66 7.36
C THR A 332 16.66 12.85 8.76
N ALA A 333 17.19 14.03 9.09
CA ALA A 333 17.68 14.33 10.44
C ALA A 333 16.53 14.47 11.47
N LEU A 334 15.30 14.77 11.04
CA LEU A 334 14.20 15.11 11.93
C LEU A 334 12.99 14.17 11.78
N VAL A 335 12.60 13.87 10.56
CA VAL A 335 11.30 13.23 10.26
C VAL A 335 11.47 11.74 10.04
N ALA A 336 10.69 10.96 10.79
CA ALA A 336 10.58 9.52 10.61
C ALA A 336 9.42 9.17 9.66
N GLU A 337 8.28 9.86 9.82
CA GLU A 337 7.06 9.59 9.06
C GLU A 337 6.21 10.86 8.92
N ALA A 338 5.49 10.99 7.81
CA ALA A 338 4.59 12.10 7.61
C ALA A 338 3.32 11.65 6.88
N ALA A 339 2.20 12.31 7.19
CA ALA A 339 0.97 12.21 6.43
C ALA A 339 0.37 13.61 6.25
N VAL A 340 -0.10 13.90 5.04
CA VAL A 340 -0.63 15.19 4.67
C VAL A 340 -2.09 15.06 4.27
N VAL A 341 -2.91 15.99 4.73
CA VAL A 341 -4.33 16.11 4.37
C VAL A 341 -4.73 17.56 4.13
N GLY A 342 -5.76 17.76 3.34
CA GLY A 342 -6.40 19.07 3.17
C GLY A 342 -7.44 19.35 4.24
N ARG A 343 -7.55 20.60 4.63
CA ARG A 343 -8.69 21.12 5.37
C ARG A 343 -9.23 22.37 4.69
N PRO A 344 -10.53 22.65 4.79
CA PRO A 344 -11.09 23.89 4.25
C PRO A 344 -10.37 25.13 4.80
N ASP A 345 -10.15 26.11 3.95
CA ASP A 345 -9.52 27.40 4.28
C ASP A 345 -10.16 28.53 3.48
N GLU A 346 -10.59 29.58 4.16
CA GLU A 346 -11.32 30.68 3.54
C GLU A 346 -10.50 31.46 2.49
N THR A 347 -9.18 31.46 2.63
CA THR A 347 -8.28 32.23 1.76
C THR A 347 -7.79 31.44 0.56
N THR A 348 -7.44 30.17 0.78
CA THR A 348 -6.78 29.32 -0.23
C THR A 348 -7.68 28.22 -0.78
N GLY A 349 -8.96 28.15 -0.34
CA GLY A 349 -9.88 27.06 -0.62
C GLY A 349 -9.57 25.83 0.22
N GLU A 350 -8.35 25.32 0.12
CA GLU A 350 -7.78 24.31 1.03
C GLU A 350 -6.45 24.77 1.62
N ALA A 351 -6.19 24.40 2.85
CA ALA A 351 -4.91 24.53 3.52
C ALA A 351 -4.30 23.16 3.79
N ILE A 352 -2.99 23.10 3.68
CA ILE A 352 -2.20 21.90 3.94
C ILE A 352 -2.07 21.72 5.46
N CYS A 353 -2.49 20.56 5.98
CA CYS A 353 -2.25 20.10 7.34
C CYS A 353 -1.35 18.87 7.30
N ALA A 354 -0.16 18.94 7.90
CA ALA A 354 0.79 17.85 7.96
C ALA A 354 0.82 17.24 9.37
N PHE A 355 0.69 15.92 9.47
CA PHE A 355 0.92 15.13 10.66
C PHE A 355 2.31 14.53 10.57
N VAL A 356 3.19 14.81 11.53
CA VAL A 356 4.60 14.47 11.46
C VAL A 356 5.01 13.66 12.68
N VAL A 357 5.63 12.52 12.45
CA VAL A 357 6.30 11.70 13.46
C VAL A 357 7.80 11.99 13.37
N LEU A 358 8.38 12.45 14.44
CA LEU A 358 9.81 12.74 14.51
C LEU A 358 10.60 11.50 14.93
N LYS A 359 11.89 11.48 14.62
CA LYS A 359 12.86 10.50 15.11
C LYS A 359 13.18 10.66 16.60
N GLN A 360 12.90 11.83 17.15
CA GLN A 360 13.01 12.18 18.57
C GLN A 360 11.63 12.21 19.24
N PRO A 361 11.54 12.21 20.58
CA PRO A 361 10.27 12.31 21.27
C PRO A 361 9.44 13.53 20.83
N ARG A 362 8.11 13.40 20.89
CA ARG A 362 7.19 14.44 20.48
C ARG A 362 7.49 15.76 21.20
N PRO A 363 7.72 16.87 20.46
CA PRO A 363 8.01 18.17 21.03
C PRO A 363 6.76 18.84 21.59
N ALA A 364 6.93 19.78 22.52
CA ALA A 364 5.84 20.58 23.06
C ALA A 364 6.23 22.05 23.14
N GLY A 365 5.24 22.95 23.17
CA GLY A 365 5.40 24.39 23.35
C GLY A 365 6.38 25.00 22.32
N LYS A 366 7.28 25.86 22.79
CA LYS A 366 8.23 26.60 21.91
C LYS A 366 9.10 25.71 21.02
N GLU A 367 9.39 24.51 21.46
CA GLU A 367 10.21 23.57 20.66
C GLU A 367 9.38 23.04 19.49
N ALA A 368 8.09 22.74 19.69
CA ALA A 368 7.18 22.37 18.61
C ALA A 368 7.06 23.49 17.57
N ASP A 369 6.92 24.75 18.03
CA ASP A 369 6.83 25.90 17.13
C ASP A 369 8.11 26.08 16.30
N ARG A 370 9.28 25.91 16.92
CA ARG A 370 10.59 26.00 16.25
C ARG A 370 10.73 24.94 15.17
N LEU A 371 10.44 23.68 15.49
CA LEU A 371 10.54 22.57 14.55
C LEU A 371 9.51 22.69 13.42
N ALA A 372 8.29 23.13 13.71
CA ALA A 372 7.29 23.38 12.68
C ALA A 372 7.73 24.49 11.71
N ALA A 373 8.36 25.56 12.21
CA ALA A 373 8.92 26.62 11.35
C ALA A 373 10.07 26.10 10.48
N GLU A 374 10.96 25.26 11.03
CA GLU A 374 12.06 24.62 10.32
C GLU A 374 11.56 23.72 9.19
N LEU A 375 10.57 22.87 9.45
CA LEU A 375 9.96 21.99 8.44
C LEU A 375 9.21 22.78 7.36
N ARG A 376 8.53 23.87 7.71
CA ARG A 376 7.92 24.77 6.71
C ARG A 376 8.95 25.42 5.80
N ALA A 377 10.08 25.86 6.38
CA ALA A 377 11.17 26.43 5.60
C ALA A 377 11.79 25.39 4.65
N TRP A 378 11.98 24.15 5.14
CA TRP A 378 12.44 23.01 4.35
C TRP A 378 11.52 22.75 3.16
N ILE A 379 10.22 22.56 3.38
CA ILE A 379 9.25 22.33 2.30
C ILE A 379 9.23 23.50 1.30
N GLY A 380 9.34 24.75 1.79
CA GLY A 380 9.41 25.92 0.92
C GLY A 380 10.64 25.95 0.02
N LYS A 381 11.74 25.31 0.43
CA LYS A 381 12.96 25.16 -0.36
C LYS A 381 12.86 24.01 -1.34
N GLU A 382 12.35 22.85 -0.90
CA GLU A 382 12.32 21.62 -1.70
C GLU A 382 11.26 21.64 -2.80
N ILE A 383 10.05 22.15 -2.51
CA ILE A 383 8.91 22.16 -3.45
C ILE A 383 8.56 23.59 -3.88
N GLY A 384 8.48 24.50 -2.92
CA GLY A 384 8.10 25.89 -3.16
C GLY A 384 7.16 26.46 -2.11
N PRO A 385 6.95 27.79 -2.10
CA PRO A 385 6.19 28.48 -1.07
C PRO A 385 4.73 27.99 -0.94
N ILE A 386 4.11 27.58 -2.04
CA ILE A 386 2.71 27.13 -2.08
C ILE A 386 2.48 25.81 -1.37
N ALA A 387 3.51 24.96 -1.29
CA ALA A 387 3.46 23.66 -0.65
C ALA A 387 3.68 23.71 0.87
N LYS A 388 3.97 24.89 1.44
CA LYS A 388 4.21 25.03 2.88
C LYS A 388 2.97 24.66 3.69
N PRO A 389 3.05 23.67 4.60
CA PRO A 389 1.95 23.33 5.48
C PRO A 389 1.56 24.56 6.33
N ARG A 390 0.27 24.91 6.31
CA ARG A 390 -0.27 25.95 7.19
C ARG A 390 -0.24 25.47 8.63
N GLU A 391 -0.45 24.18 8.83
CA GLU A 391 -0.43 23.54 10.12
C GLU A 391 0.46 22.30 10.10
N ILE A 392 1.30 22.13 11.13
CA ILE A 392 2.07 20.91 11.37
C ILE A 392 1.71 20.44 12.78
N ARG A 393 1.20 19.20 12.86
CA ARG A 393 0.89 18.51 14.11
C ARG A 393 1.89 17.41 14.33
N PHE A 394 2.57 17.44 15.45
CA PHE A 394 3.49 16.36 15.83
C PHE A 394 2.72 15.25 16.53
N ALA A 395 2.94 14.03 16.10
CA ALA A 395 2.33 12.83 16.64
C ALA A 395 3.41 11.81 17.04
N GLU A 396 3.09 10.91 17.97
CA GLU A 396 3.95 9.79 18.29
C GLU A 396 3.90 8.71 17.21
N ASN A 397 2.71 8.49 16.66
CA ASN A 397 2.43 7.58 15.55
C ASN A 397 1.31 8.14 14.67
N LEU A 398 1.16 7.58 13.45
CA LEU A 398 0.03 7.86 12.57
C LEU A 398 -1.04 6.77 12.71
N PRO A 399 -2.34 7.09 12.49
CA PRO A 399 -3.39 6.09 12.50
C PRO A 399 -3.24 5.18 11.28
N LYS A 400 -3.01 3.90 11.54
CA LYS A 400 -2.76 2.88 10.51
C LYS A 400 -3.75 1.74 10.63
N THR A 401 -4.05 1.12 9.51
CA THR A 401 -4.68 -0.19 9.49
C THR A 401 -3.70 -1.25 10.01
N ARG A 402 -4.19 -2.42 10.38
CA ARG A 402 -3.33 -3.57 10.77
C ARG A 402 -2.31 -3.97 9.70
N SER A 403 -2.55 -3.61 8.44
CA SER A 403 -1.60 -3.79 7.33
C SER A 403 -0.58 -2.65 7.18
N GLY A 404 -0.57 -1.67 8.08
CA GLY A 404 0.33 -0.53 8.06
C GLY A 404 -0.09 0.64 7.18
N LYS A 405 -1.23 0.57 6.47
CA LYS A 405 -1.70 1.67 5.61
C LYS A 405 -2.23 2.83 6.46
N ILE A 406 -1.73 4.04 6.20
CA ILE A 406 -2.18 5.27 6.87
C ILE A 406 -3.65 5.54 6.54
N MET A 407 -4.45 5.79 7.58
CA MET A 407 -5.88 6.07 7.47
C MET A 407 -6.12 7.58 7.33
N ARG A 408 -5.78 8.17 6.16
CA ARG A 408 -5.88 9.62 5.90
C ARG A 408 -7.27 10.18 6.13
N ARG A 409 -8.33 9.38 5.94
CA ARG A 409 -9.71 9.80 6.23
C ARG A 409 -9.90 10.22 7.68
N LEU A 410 -9.25 9.52 8.63
CA LEU A 410 -9.30 9.86 10.05
C LEU A 410 -8.52 11.15 10.32
N LEU A 411 -7.34 11.28 9.72
CA LEU A 411 -6.53 12.51 9.81
C LEU A 411 -7.25 13.73 9.26
N ARG A 412 -8.06 13.58 8.19
CA ARG A 412 -8.91 14.66 7.66
C ARG A 412 -9.96 15.10 8.67
N SER A 413 -10.67 14.16 9.31
CA SER A 413 -11.66 14.50 10.34
C SER A 413 -10.99 15.23 11.52
N VAL A 414 -9.84 14.73 11.98
CA VAL A 414 -9.04 15.40 13.02
C VAL A 414 -8.60 16.80 12.58
N ALA A 415 -8.11 16.97 11.35
CA ALA A 415 -7.68 18.26 10.83
C ALA A 415 -8.83 19.29 10.71
N ARG A 416 -10.05 18.81 10.50
CA ARG A 416 -11.27 19.61 10.40
C ARG A 416 -11.95 19.86 11.74
N GLY A 417 -11.49 19.22 12.82
CA GLY A 417 -12.15 19.25 14.12
C GLY A 417 -13.51 18.52 14.14
N GLU A 418 -13.73 17.60 13.20
CA GLU A 418 -14.96 16.83 13.08
C GLU A 418 -14.91 15.60 13.99
N ALA A 419 -16.07 15.17 14.53
CA ALA A 419 -16.17 13.92 15.26
C ALA A 419 -15.84 12.74 14.32
N ILE A 420 -15.08 11.78 14.82
CA ILE A 420 -14.74 10.54 14.08
C ILE A 420 -15.95 9.63 14.07
N ALA A 421 -16.76 9.72 13.01
CA ALA A 421 -17.93 8.88 12.79
C ALA A 421 -17.65 7.65 11.87
N GLN A 422 -16.41 7.53 11.37
CA GLN A 422 -16.03 6.47 10.44
C GLN A 422 -15.75 5.17 11.17
N ASP A 423 -15.86 4.06 10.42
CA ASP A 423 -15.48 2.74 10.89
C ASP A 423 -13.97 2.67 11.22
N VAL A 424 -13.66 2.39 12.47
CA VAL A 424 -12.30 2.24 13.02
C VAL A 424 -11.92 0.79 13.29
N SER A 425 -12.75 -0.18 12.91
CA SER A 425 -12.55 -1.61 13.20
C SER A 425 -11.25 -2.19 12.63
N THR A 426 -10.69 -1.56 11.59
CA THR A 426 -9.42 -1.95 10.96
C THR A 426 -8.20 -1.22 11.54
N LEU A 427 -8.40 -0.31 12.49
CA LEU A 427 -7.32 0.46 13.10
C LEU A 427 -6.47 -0.45 13.99
N GLU A 428 -5.15 -0.37 13.82
CA GLU A 428 -4.18 -1.17 14.59
C GLU A 428 -4.20 -0.80 16.07
N ASN A 429 -4.20 0.50 16.36
CA ASN A 429 -4.23 1.04 17.72
C ASN A 429 -5.29 2.16 17.85
N PRO A 430 -6.48 1.88 18.40
CA PRO A 430 -7.53 2.88 18.58
C PRO A 430 -7.13 4.07 19.48
N ALA A 431 -6.24 3.89 20.47
CA ALA A 431 -5.81 4.93 21.38
C ALA A 431 -5.07 6.10 20.68
N ILE A 432 -4.60 5.91 19.45
CA ILE A 432 -3.96 6.96 18.66
C ILE A 432 -4.92 8.12 18.34
N LEU A 433 -6.22 7.86 18.25
CA LEU A 433 -7.21 8.87 17.92
C LEU A 433 -7.36 9.90 19.05
N ASP A 434 -7.33 9.46 20.29
CA ASP A 434 -7.41 10.35 21.47
C ASP A 434 -6.19 11.28 21.49
N GLN A 435 -4.99 10.72 21.25
CA GLN A 435 -3.74 11.49 21.18
C GLN A 435 -3.75 12.56 20.07
N LEU A 436 -4.35 12.26 18.92
CA LEU A 436 -4.43 13.20 17.79
C LEU A 436 -5.48 14.30 18.00
N THR A 437 -6.53 14.04 18.78
CA THR A 437 -7.57 15.02 19.12
C THR A 437 -7.17 15.95 20.26
N GLU A 438 -6.35 15.49 21.21
CA GLU A 438 -5.82 16.28 22.32
C GLU A 438 -4.75 17.31 21.91
N THR A 439 -4.40 17.38 20.63
CA THR A 439 -3.30 18.22 20.07
C THR A 439 -3.77 19.63 19.70
N HIS A 440 -4.78 20.18 20.36
CA HIS A 440 -5.24 21.57 20.20
C HIS A 440 -4.73 22.47 21.30
#